data_9c1b0065d02ae4441262a086f7cc9d41
#
_entry.id   9c1b0065d02ae4441262a086f7cc9d41
#
_cell.length_a   1.000
_cell.length_b   1.000
_cell.length_c   1.000
_cell.angle_alpha   90.00
_cell.angle_beta   90.00
_cell.angle_gamma   90.00
#
_symmetry.space_group_name_H-M   'P 1'
#
loop_
_entity.id
_entity.type
_entity.pdbx_description
1 polymer ?
#
loop_
_entity_poly.entity_id
_entity_poly.type
_entity_poly.pdbx_seq_one_letter_code
_entity_poly.pdbx_strand_id
1 'polypeptide(L)'
;MKLTKFATALLIAGMGVSFAASAKVTVFAAASMTDALQQIADQYQTEKPNNTVVFSFASSSTLAKQVEEGAPADLFISASNKWMKYLSDKNLTVKETEKVLAGNELVLIAPAKSAANSVDIAKGE
;
A
#
# COMPACT_ATOMS: atom_id res chain seq x y z
N MET A 1 -14.29 -15.90 -74.84
CA MET A 1 -14.97 -15.38 -73.64
C MET A 1 -13.96 -15.37 -72.50
N LYS A 2 -13.47 -14.18 -72.14
CA LYS A 2 -12.45 -14.02 -71.08
C LYS A 2 -13.16 -13.53 -69.81
N LEU A 3 -13.19 -14.37 -68.75
CA LEU A 3 -13.69 -13.99 -67.43
C LEU A 3 -12.60 -13.21 -66.68
N THR A 4 -12.80 -11.95 -66.47
CA THR A 4 -11.99 -11.10 -65.60
C THR A 4 -12.36 -11.32 -64.14
N LYS A 5 -11.44 -11.83 -63.36
CA LYS A 5 -11.56 -11.99 -61.90
C LYS A 5 -11.27 -10.65 -61.22
N PHE A 6 -12.28 -10.02 -60.66
CA PHE A 6 -12.10 -8.89 -59.72
C PHE A 6 -11.69 -9.44 -58.36
N ALA A 7 -10.48 -9.18 -57.95
CA ALA A 7 -10.00 -9.43 -56.61
C ALA A 7 -10.28 -8.17 -55.74
N THR A 8 -11.29 -8.22 -54.92
CA THR A 8 -11.59 -7.16 -53.94
C THR A 8 -10.69 -7.38 -52.73
N ALA A 9 -9.64 -6.59 -52.58
CA ALA A 9 -8.81 -6.57 -51.36
C ALA A 9 -9.54 -5.79 -50.25
N LEU A 10 -10.03 -6.52 -49.24
CA LEU A 10 -10.64 -5.93 -48.05
C LEU A 10 -9.52 -5.50 -47.09
N LEU A 11 -9.22 -4.20 -47.04
CA LEU A 11 -8.29 -3.60 -46.08
C LEU A 11 -9.00 -3.49 -44.73
N ILE A 12 -8.80 -4.44 -43.82
CA ILE A 12 -9.24 -4.34 -42.44
C ILE A 12 -8.22 -3.46 -41.71
N ALA A 13 -8.58 -2.18 -41.57
CA ALA A 13 -7.87 -1.26 -40.66
C ALA A 13 -8.16 -1.70 -39.23
N GLY A 14 -7.23 -2.44 -38.62
CA GLY A 14 -7.27 -2.82 -37.22
C GLY A 14 -7.15 -1.58 -36.34
N MET A 15 -8.27 -1.03 -35.87
CA MET A 15 -8.28 -0.07 -34.78
C MET A 15 -7.85 -0.82 -33.51
N GLY A 16 -6.58 -0.70 -33.16
CA GLY A 16 -6.06 -1.16 -31.89
C GLY A 16 -6.70 -0.37 -30.76
N VAL A 17 -7.72 -0.93 -30.13
CA VAL A 17 -8.27 -0.39 -28.87
C VAL A 17 -7.24 -0.69 -27.80
N SER A 18 -6.39 0.29 -27.48
CA SER A 18 -5.51 0.22 -26.29
C SER A 18 -6.39 0.29 -25.05
N PHE A 19 -6.71 -0.85 -24.48
CA PHE A 19 -7.26 -0.89 -23.12
C PHE A 19 -6.17 -0.39 -22.18
N ALA A 20 -6.35 0.80 -21.61
CA ALA A 20 -5.55 1.25 -20.49
C ALA A 20 -5.80 0.25 -19.33
N ALA A 21 -4.82 -0.59 -19.04
CA ALA A 21 -4.91 -1.52 -17.93
C ALA A 21 -5.02 -0.71 -16.64
N SER A 22 -6.15 -0.82 -15.96
CA SER A 22 -6.32 -0.27 -14.61
C SER A 22 -5.55 -1.17 -13.63
N ALA A 23 -4.58 -0.60 -12.92
CA ALA A 23 -3.86 -1.32 -11.89
C ALA A 23 -4.54 -1.09 -10.54
N LYS A 24 -4.85 -2.19 -9.83
CA LYS A 24 -5.34 -2.16 -8.45
C LYS A 24 -4.24 -2.66 -7.53
N VAL A 25 -3.93 -1.90 -6.49
CA VAL A 25 -2.97 -2.26 -5.43
C VAL A 25 -3.72 -2.37 -4.12
N THR A 26 -3.61 -3.51 -3.46
CA THR A 26 -4.19 -3.77 -2.14
C THR A 26 -3.11 -3.59 -1.07
N VAL A 27 -3.32 -2.64 -0.16
CA VAL A 27 -2.37 -2.26 0.88
C VAL A 27 -2.93 -2.64 2.25
N PHE A 28 -2.23 -3.51 2.96
CA PHE A 28 -2.51 -3.80 4.36
C PHE A 28 -1.61 -2.90 5.21
N ALA A 29 -2.20 -1.98 5.96
CA ALA A 29 -1.45 -0.98 6.70
C ALA A 29 -1.90 -0.85 8.15
N ALA A 30 -0.94 -0.61 9.04
CA ALA A 30 -1.22 -0.36 10.46
C ALA A 30 -2.19 0.81 10.63
N ALA A 31 -3.21 0.65 11.45
CA ALA A 31 -4.29 1.62 11.67
C ALA A 31 -3.80 3.01 12.09
N SER A 32 -2.66 3.11 12.78
CA SER A 32 -2.05 4.39 13.15
C SER A 32 -1.61 5.25 11.96
N MET A 33 -1.55 4.68 10.76
CA MET A 33 -1.12 5.36 9.53
C MET A 33 -2.28 5.73 8.62
N THR A 34 -3.52 5.52 9.03
CA THR A 34 -4.72 5.68 8.20
C THR A 34 -4.76 7.05 7.52
N ASP A 35 -4.73 8.13 8.28
CA ASP A 35 -4.90 9.48 7.76
C ASP A 35 -3.78 9.86 6.78
N ALA A 36 -2.54 9.55 7.13
CA ALA A 36 -1.39 9.86 6.28
C ALA A 36 -1.42 9.08 4.96
N LEU A 37 -1.74 7.79 5.01
CA LEU A 37 -1.76 6.95 3.81
C LEU A 37 -2.96 7.26 2.90
N GLN A 38 -4.10 7.65 3.46
CA GLN A 38 -5.25 8.11 2.67
C GLN A 38 -4.91 9.39 1.91
N GLN A 39 -4.30 10.38 2.56
CA GLN A 39 -3.88 11.62 1.89
C GLN A 39 -2.87 11.35 0.76
N ILE A 40 -1.91 10.44 0.98
CA ILE A 40 -0.94 10.05 -0.06
C ILE A 40 -1.65 9.37 -1.23
N ALA A 41 -2.63 8.49 -0.95
CA ALA A 41 -3.37 7.80 -2.01
C ALA A 41 -4.23 8.76 -2.84
N ASP A 42 -4.85 9.76 -2.21
CA ASP A 42 -5.63 10.78 -2.92
C ASP A 42 -4.76 11.60 -3.88
N GLN A 43 -3.55 11.98 -3.45
CA GLN A 43 -2.56 12.64 -4.30
C GLN A 43 -2.12 11.72 -5.45
N TYR A 44 -1.79 10.47 -5.14
CA TYR A 44 -1.39 9.49 -6.14
C TYR A 44 -2.48 9.25 -7.19
N GLN A 45 -3.75 9.16 -6.77
CA GLN A 45 -4.88 8.98 -7.68
C GLN A 45 -5.08 10.18 -8.61
N THR A 46 -4.79 11.39 -8.14
CA THR A 46 -4.83 12.60 -8.97
C THR A 46 -3.77 12.54 -10.09
N GLU A 47 -2.58 12.03 -9.78
CA GLU A 47 -1.48 11.89 -10.75
C GLU A 47 -1.64 10.66 -11.66
N LYS A 48 -2.25 9.61 -11.15
CA LYS A 48 -2.42 8.30 -11.82
C LYS A 48 -3.89 7.84 -11.78
N PRO A 49 -4.79 8.50 -12.49
CA PRO A 49 -6.24 8.26 -12.38
C PRO A 49 -6.69 6.84 -12.76
N ASN A 50 -5.89 6.11 -13.51
CA ASN A 50 -6.18 4.73 -13.90
C ASN A 50 -5.73 3.69 -12.86
N ASN A 51 -5.03 4.12 -11.81
CA ASN A 51 -4.56 3.24 -10.75
C ASN A 51 -5.46 3.39 -9.52
N THR A 52 -5.83 2.28 -8.90
CA THR A 52 -6.66 2.27 -7.69
C THR A 52 -5.87 1.68 -6.53
N VAL A 53 -5.78 2.41 -5.42
CA VAL A 53 -5.21 1.91 -4.17
C VAL A 53 -6.36 1.57 -3.22
N VAL A 54 -6.36 0.36 -2.70
CA VAL A 54 -7.35 -0.13 -1.73
C VAL A 54 -6.65 -0.47 -0.44
N PHE A 55 -7.10 0.11 0.66
CA PHE A 55 -6.52 -0.14 1.99
C PHE A 55 -7.35 -1.10 2.82
N SER A 56 -6.64 -1.89 3.63
CA SER A 56 -7.16 -2.57 4.80
C SER A 56 -6.37 -2.08 6.01
N PHE A 57 -7.03 -1.33 6.89
CA PHE A 57 -6.41 -0.79 8.11
C PHE A 57 -6.81 -1.60 9.34
N ALA A 58 -5.82 -2.13 10.04
CA ALA A 58 -6.01 -2.83 11.30
C ALA A 58 -4.70 -2.82 12.12
N SER A 59 -4.66 -3.55 13.24
CA SER A 59 -3.39 -3.75 13.95
C SER A 59 -2.41 -4.54 13.08
N SER A 60 -1.11 -4.24 13.20
CA SER A 60 -0.07 -4.97 12.46
C SER A 60 -0.14 -6.48 12.70
N SER A 61 -0.52 -6.91 13.91
CA SER A 61 -0.70 -8.31 14.26
C SER A 61 -1.85 -8.97 13.50
N THR A 62 -3.01 -8.30 13.45
CA THR A 62 -4.20 -8.80 12.75
C THR A 62 -3.91 -8.96 11.26
N LEU A 63 -3.31 -7.93 10.64
CA LEU A 63 -2.99 -7.96 9.22
C LEU A 63 -1.94 -9.02 8.89
N ALA A 64 -0.92 -9.18 9.73
CA ALA A 64 0.09 -10.22 9.55
C ALA A 64 -0.52 -11.62 9.58
N LYS A 65 -1.49 -11.86 10.47
CA LYS A 65 -2.21 -13.14 10.51
C LYS A 65 -3.10 -13.36 9.28
N GLN A 66 -3.76 -12.33 8.79
CA GLN A 66 -4.53 -12.40 7.55
C GLN A 66 -3.65 -12.74 6.35
N VAL A 67 -2.45 -12.14 6.25
CA VAL A 67 -1.47 -12.48 5.20
C VAL A 67 -1.03 -13.95 5.32
N GLU A 68 -0.77 -14.43 6.53
CA GLU A 68 -0.43 -15.84 6.78
C GLU A 68 -1.56 -16.80 6.35
N GLU A 69 -2.81 -16.39 6.52
CA GLU A 69 -4.01 -17.13 6.11
C GLU A 69 -4.31 -17.01 4.60
N GLY A 70 -3.47 -16.30 3.85
CA GLY A 70 -3.58 -16.17 2.41
C GLY A 70 -4.41 -14.99 1.92
N ALA A 71 -4.69 -14.00 2.77
CA ALA A 71 -5.36 -12.78 2.32
C ALA A 71 -4.49 -12.04 1.29
N PRO A 72 -5.07 -11.60 0.15
CA PRO A 72 -4.31 -10.97 -0.91
C PRO A 72 -3.90 -9.55 -0.52
N ALA A 73 -2.61 -9.35 -0.24
CA ALA A 73 -2.00 -8.06 -0.02
C ALA A 73 -0.83 -7.89 -0.97
N ASP A 74 -0.80 -6.80 -1.72
CA ASP A 74 0.33 -6.45 -2.58
C ASP A 74 1.41 -5.71 -1.79
N LEU A 75 1.00 -4.97 -0.75
CA LEU A 75 1.89 -4.22 0.12
C LEU A 75 1.45 -4.38 1.59
N PHE A 76 2.41 -4.63 2.47
CA PHE A 76 2.20 -4.67 3.92
C PHE A 76 3.03 -3.58 4.61
N ILE A 77 2.36 -2.68 5.35
CA ILE A 77 2.98 -1.58 6.09
C ILE A 77 2.72 -1.80 7.59
N SER A 78 3.75 -2.25 8.27
CA SER A 78 3.70 -2.57 9.69
C SER A 78 4.20 -1.40 10.55
N ALA A 79 3.53 -1.09 11.64
CA ALA A 79 4.03 -0.22 12.69
C ALA A 79 4.90 -0.98 13.73
N SER A 80 5.24 -2.25 13.46
CA SER A 80 5.97 -3.11 14.37
C SER A 80 6.98 -3.98 13.64
N ASN A 81 8.26 -3.83 13.97
CA ASN A 81 9.33 -4.66 13.44
C ASN A 81 9.11 -6.16 13.74
N LYS A 82 8.50 -6.48 14.89
CA LYS A 82 8.17 -7.87 15.26
C LYS A 82 7.24 -8.53 14.22
N TRP A 83 6.21 -7.83 13.77
CA TRP A 83 5.24 -8.38 12.82
C TRP A 83 5.74 -8.38 11.38
N MET A 84 6.61 -7.44 11.02
CA MET A 84 7.34 -7.52 9.75
C MET A 84 8.25 -8.75 9.74
N LYS A 85 9.08 -8.92 10.79
CA LYS A 85 9.96 -10.09 10.92
C LYS A 85 9.18 -11.40 10.93
N TYR A 86 8.01 -11.45 11.55
CA TYR A 86 7.15 -12.63 11.58
C TYR A 86 6.78 -13.12 10.17
N LEU A 87 6.40 -12.22 9.27
CA LEU A 87 6.09 -12.58 7.88
C LEU A 87 7.34 -12.91 7.08
N SER A 88 8.42 -12.17 7.29
CA SER A 88 9.71 -12.39 6.65
C SER A 88 10.30 -13.77 6.98
N ASP A 89 10.25 -14.19 8.25
CA ASP A 89 10.72 -15.51 8.71
C ASP A 89 9.91 -16.67 8.09
N LYS A 90 8.66 -16.40 7.72
CA LYS A 90 7.77 -17.36 7.04
C LYS A 90 7.88 -17.31 5.52
N ASN A 91 8.76 -16.47 4.95
CA ASN A 91 8.90 -16.23 3.52
C ASN A 91 7.59 -15.76 2.85
N LEU A 92 6.79 -14.96 3.57
CA LEU A 92 5.56 -14.36 3.09
C LEU A 92 5.75 -12.92 2.59
N THR A 93 6.99 -12.46 2.55
CA THR A 93 7.41 -11.17 2.01
C THR A 93 8.54 -11.36 1.02
N VAL A 94 8.72 -10.39 0.13
CA VAL A 94 9.91 -10.31 -0.74
C VAL A 94 10.97 -9.54 0.02
N LYS A 95 11.90 -10.23 0.66
CA LYS A 95 12.89 -9.67 1.62
C LYS A 95 13.68 -8.50 1.05
N GLU A 96 14.01 -8.53 -0.22
CA GLU A 96 14.77 -7.47 -0.91
C GLU A 96 14.00 -6.14 -1.00
N THR A 97 12.69 -6.18 -0.79
CA THR A 97 11.82 -4.99 -0.80
C THR A 97 11.55 -4.43 0.58
N GLU A 98 11.94 -5.14 1.64
CA GLU A 98 11.71 -4.70 3.02
C GLU A 98 12.58 -3.48 3.34
N LYS A 99 11.94 -2.43 3.84
CA LYS A 99 12.63 -1.18 4.21
C LYS A 99 11.88 -0.43 5.30
N VAL A 100 12.61 0.40 6.03
CA VAL A 100 12.01 1.35 6.96
C VAL A 100 11.38 2.48 6.16
N LEU A 101 10.08 2.70 6.36
CA LEU A 101 9.32 3.75 5.68
C LEU A 101 9.44 5.09 6.42
N ALA A 102 9.29 5.06 7.75
CA ALA A 102 9.36 6.24 8.62
C ALA A 102 9.81 5.85 10.02
N GLY A 103 10.44 6.78 10.72
CA GLY A 103 10.74 6.65 12.15
C GLY A 103 9.57 7.14 13.01
N ASN A 104 9.60 6.76 14.29
CA ASN A 104 8.69 7.28 15.30
C ASN A 104 9.47 7.58 16.58
N GLU A 105 9.12 8.67 17.26
CA GLU A 105 9.70 9.08 18.52
C GLU A 105 8.58 9.25 19.54
N LEU A 106 8.77 8.69 20.74
CA LEU A 106 7.84 8.86 21.85
C LEU A 106 8.23 10.11 22.63
N VAL A 107 7.26 10.97 22.87
CA VAL A 107 7.43 12.18 23.66
C VAL A 107 6.40 12.23 24.78
N LEU A 108 6.82 12.72 25.94
CA LEU A 108 5.90 13.02 27.03
C LEU A 108 5.42 14.46 26.88
N ILE A 109 4.11 14.64 26.93
CA ILE A 109 3.51 15.98 26.85
C ILE A 109 2.73 16.28 28.14
N ALA A 110 2.72 17.57 28.52
CA ALA A 110 1.89 18.08 29.60
C ALA A 110 1.14 19.34 29.12
N PRO A 111 -0.01 19.71 29.76
CA PRO A 111 -0.67 20.96 29.46
C PRO A 111 0.29 22.15 29.61
N ALA A 112 0.16 23.15 28.75
CA ALA A 112 1.06 24.33 28.74
C ALA A 112 1.12 25.09 30.09
N LYS A 113 0.09 24.95 30.93
CA LYS A 113 0.00 25.55 32.28
C LYS A 113 0.40 24.57 33.37
N SER A 114 0.94 23.40 33.05
CA SER A 114 1.42 22.46 34.06
C SER A 114 2.58 23.03 34.85
N ALA A 115 2.58 22.84 36.18
CA ALA A 115 3.73 23.19 37.02
C ALA A 115 4.89 22.19 36.92
N ALA A 116 4.71 21.05 36.21
CA ALA A 116 5.74 20.07 36.01
C ALA A 116 6.71 20.52 34.91
N ASN A 117 7.95 20.83 35.27
CA ASN A 117 8.99 21.23 34.34
C ASN A 117 9.87 20.05 33.90
N SER A 118 9.78 18.93 34.58
CA SER A 118 10.48 17.68 34.25
C SER A 118 9.75 16.49 34.89
N VAL A 119 9.85 15.35 34.24
CA VAL A 119 9.33 14.08 34.76
C VAL A 119 10.43 13.04 34.63
N ASP A 120 10.76 12.37 35.72
CA ASP A 120 11.68 11.24 35.70
C ASP A 120 10.89 9.94 35.44
N ILE A 121 10.84 9.56 34.18
CA ILE A 121 10.12 8.34 33.73
C ILE A 121 10.67 7.07 34.41
N ALA A 122 11.95 7.05 34.76
CA ALA A 122 12.58 5.89 35.40
C ALA A 122 12.11 5.70 36.84
N LYS A 123 11.66 6.77 37.50
CA LYS A 123 11.16 6.74 38.88
C LYS A 123 9.65 6.66 38.97
N GLY A 124 8.94 6.83 37.84
CA GLY A 124 7.48 6.84 37.82
C GLY A 124 6.86 8.08 38.50
N GLU A 125 7.60 9.19 38.59
CA GLU A 125 7.20 10.47 39.17
C GLU A 125 7.07 11.55 38.10
#